data_491b0e28ba3edd387cc3383680233b70
#
_entry.id   491b0e28ba3edd387cc3383680233b70
#
_cell.length_a   1.000
_cell.length_b   1.000
_cell.length_c   1.000
_cell.angle_alpha   90.00
_cell.angle_beta   90.00
_cell.angle_gamma   90.00
#
_symmetry.space_group_name_H-M   'P 1'
#
loop_
_entity.id
_entity.type
_entity.pdbx_description
1 polymer ?
#
loop_
_entity_poly.entity_id
_entity_poly.type
_entity_poly.pdbx_seq_one_letter_code
_entity_poly.pdbx_strand_id
1 'polypeptide(L)'
;SDLSYKYNDHLSNYLFLGIDTRNPVDTYQTQEDAGQADAIFVVSMDRATEEIKVLFIPRDSMTEIEVFNPSGKSLGESTDHINIQYAFGDGKQKSCELMKTAVSNLLDGLPIQGYCSMNMDGIPVITDFVGGVQITVPDNSLEDTYPEFKEGAVVNITGENAEKFVRYRDTDKTQSALVRQERQKTYLQALIQKAQEKAGEDAGFVADLYDSIK
;
A
#
# COMPACT_ATOMS: atom_id res chain seq x y z
N SER A 1 27.65 -17.65 15.79
CA SER A 1 27.24 -16.79 16.91
C SER A 1 25.72 -16.73 16.91
N ASP A 2 25.12 -17.31 17.94
CA ASP A 2 23.69 -17.23 18.14
C ASP A 2 23.33 -15.77 18.52
N LEU A 3 22.93 -14.98 17.52
CA LEU A 3 22.36 -13.67 17.77
C LEU A 3 20.88 -13.88 18.14
N SER A 4 20.54 -13.54 19.38
CA SER A 4 19.15 -13.49 19.81
C SER A 4 18.58 -12.12 19.46
N TYR A 5 17.51 -12.10 18.66
CA TYR A 5 16.78 -10.87 18.33
C TYR A 5 15.53 -10.80 19.20
N LYS A 6 15.24 -9.60 19.71
CA LYS A 6 14.00 -9.30 20.42
C LYS A 6 13.20 -8.29 19.58
N TYR A 7 11.88 -8.48 19.52
CA TYR A 7 10.99 -7.50 18.94
C TYR A 7 11.14 -6.14 19.63
N ASN A 8 11.19 -5.07 18.82
CA ASN A 8 11.24 -3.71 19.33
C ASN A 8 9.83 -3.23 19.69
N ASP A 9 9.51 -3.19 20.98
CA ASP A 9 8.19 -2.81 21.51
C ASP A 9 7.82 -1.32 21.24
N HIS A 10 8.76 -0.51 20.76
CA HIS A 10 8.51 0.88 20.36
C HIS A 10 7.92 0.98 18.94
N LEU A 11 7.95 -0.08 18.16
CA LEU A 11 7.40 -0.07 16.80
C LEU A 11 5.88 -0.10 16.81
N SER A 12 5.28 0.76 16.00
CA SER A 12 3.89 0.67 15.57
C SER A 12 3.86 0.37 14.09
N ASN A 13 3.22 -0.74 13.70
CA ASN A 13 3.18 -1.22 12.32
C ASN A 13 1.77 -1.05 11.76
N TYR A 14 1.67 -0.47 10.58
CA TYR A 14 0.42 -0.24 9.87
C TYR A 14 0.52 -0.86 8.48
N LEU A 15 -0.54 -1.55 8.08
CA LEU A 15 -0.65 -2.16 6.75
C LEU A 15 -1.34 -1.19 5.79
N PHE A 16 -0.69 -0.92 4.66
CA PHE A 16 -1.25 -0.13 3.57
C PHE A 16 -1.45 -1.02 2.35
N LEU A 17 -2.66 -1.00 1.80
CA LEU A 17 -3.08 -1.82 0.67
C LEU A 17 -3.55 -0.93 -0.49
N GLY A 18 -2.93 -1.09 -1.64
CA GLY A 18 -3.42 -0.54 -2.91
C GLY A 18 -4.23 -1.61 -3.65
N ILE A 19 -5.52 -1.35 -3.87
CA ILE A 19 -6.44 -2.31 -4.50
C ILE A 19 -6.64 -1.95 -5.97
N ASP A 20 -6.42 -2.92 -6.85
CA ASP A 20 -6.59 -2.72 -8.30
C ASP A 20 -8.07 -2.84 -8.69
N THR A 21 -8.85 -1.89 -8.25
CA THR A 21 -10.25 -1.73 -8.63
C THR A 21 -10.61 -0.25 -8.69
N ARG A 22 -11.61 0.08 -9.55
CA ARG A 22 -12.26 1.40 -9.60
C ARG A 22 -13.67 1.36 -9.01
N ASN A 23 -14.17 0.18 -8.64
CA ASN A 23 -15.49 0.06 -8.07
C ASN A 23 -15.52 0.70 -6.68
N PRO A 24 -16.56 1.47 -6.34
CA PRO A 24 -16.78 1.93 -4.98
C PRO A 24 -16.86 0.74 -4.02
N VAL A 25 -16.26 0.88 -2.84
CA VAL A 25 -16.21 -0.17 -1.82
C VAL A 25 -17.59 -0.70 -1.42
N ASP A 26 -18.66 0.08 -1.67
CA ASP A 26 -20.03 -0.28 -1.31
C ASP A 26 -20.74 -1.24 -2.30
N THR A 27 -20.14 -1.48 -3.48
CA THR A 27 -20.79 -2.24 -4.57
C THR A 27 -20.36 -3.70 -4.65
N TYR A 28 -19.43 -4.16 -3.80
CA TYR A 28 -18.95 -5.54 -3.85
C TYR A 28 -20.02 -6.53 -3.42
N GLN A 29 -20.35 -7.44 -4.30
CA GLN A 29 -21.32 -8.50 -4.06
C GLN A 29 -20.72 -9.91 -4.19
N THR A 30 -19.56 -10.05 -4.82
CA THR A 30 -18.88 -11.33 -5.05
C THR A 30 -17.37 -11.21 -4.78
N GLN A 31 -16.70 -12.36 -4.59
CA GLN A 31 -15.24 -12.41 -4.44
C GLN A 31 -14.50 -11.83 -5.65
N GLU A 32 -15.05 -11.99 -6.86
CA GLU A 32 -14.44 -11.48 -8.11
C GLU A 32 -14.46 -9.94 -8.17
N ASP A 33 -15.43 -9.31 -7.52
CA ASP A 33 -15.61 -7.85 -7.50
C ASP A 33 -14.73 -7.15 -6.45
N ALA A 34 -14.27 -7.88 -5.43
CA ALA A 34 -13.49 -7.30 -4.31
C ALA A 34 -12.12 -6.76 -4.75
N GLY A 35 -11.61 -7.20 -5.91
CA GLY A 35 -10.27 -6.86 -6.37
C GLY A 35 -9.17 -7.61 -5.61
N GLN A 36 -7.93 -7.29 -5.94
CA GLN A 36 -6.73 -7.85 -5.33
C GLN A 36 -5.84 -6.75 -4.77
N ALA A 37 -5.07 -7.07 -3.73
CA ALA A 37 -4.09 -6.14 -3.18
C ALA A 37 -2.81 -6.16 -4.04
N ASP A 38 -2.73 -5.25 -4.99
CA ASP A 38 -1.60 -5.14 -5.93
C ASP A 38 -0.40 -4.40 -5.36
N ALA A 39 -0.61 -3.58 -4.35
CA ALA A 39 0.42 -2.88 -3.59
C ALA A 39 0.24 -3.18 -2.10
N ILE A 40 1.26 -3.76 -1.47
CA ILE A 40 1.21 -4.19 -0.07
C ILE A 40 2.43 -3.59 0.64
N PHE A 41 2.20 -2.72 1.63
CA PHE A 41 3.26 -2.07 2.39
C PHE A 41 3.01 -2.21 3.89
N VAL A 42 4.07 -2.46 4.65
CA VAL A 42 4.07 -2.29 6.09
C VAL A 42 4.86 -1.03 6.42
N VAL A 43 4.21 -0.08 7.05
CA VAL A 43 4.82 1.15 7.55
C VAL A 43 5.06 0.97 9.04
N SER A 44 6.33 0.91 9.43
CA SER A 44 6.76 0.80 10.82
C SER A 44 7.26 2.16 11.31
N MET A 45 6.65 2.67 12.36
CA MET A 45 7.07 3.90 13.02
C MET A 45 7.68 3.56 14.38
N ASP A 46 8.92 3.95 14.63
CA ASP A 46 9.53 3.87 15.93
C ASP A 46 9.12 5.08 16.78
N ARG A 47 8.33 4.85 17.82
CA ARG A 47 7.80 5.91 18.70
C ARG A 47 8.87 6.57 19.58
N ALA A 48 10.05 5.98 19.69
CA ALA A 48 11.14 6.53 20.48
C ALA A 48 12.05 7.45 19.66
N THR A 49 12.24 7.13 18.36
CA THR A 49 13.13 7.87 17.45
C THR A 49 12.40 8.66 16.39
N GLU A 50 11.08 8.45 16.26
CA GLU A 50 10.23 8.99 15.18
C GLU A 50 10.64 8.53 13.78
N GLU A 51 11.52 7.54 13.69
CA GLU A 51 11.97 6.95 12.42
C GLU A 51 10.85 6.14 11.78
N ILE A 52 10.64 6.36 10.47
CA ILE A 52 9.70 5.58 9.66
C ILE A 52 10.45 4.68 8.70
N LYS A 53 10.04 3.42 8.67
CA LYS A 53 10.48 2.42 7.70
C LYS A 53 9.31 1.90 6.90
N VAL A 54 9.47 1.82 5.59
CA VAL A 54 8.47 1.24 4.68
C VAL A 54 9.03 -0.07 4.13
N LEU A 55 8.36 -1.16 4.46
CA LEU A 55 8.61 -2.49 3.90
C LEU A 55 7.57 -2.76 2.81
N PHE A 56 8.05 -3.01 1.60
CA PHE A 56 7.22 -3.49 0.51
C PHE A 56 7.15 -5.01 0.53
N ILE A 57 5.95 -5.58 0.35
CA ILE A 57 5.71 -7.01 0.19
C ILE A 57 5.29 -7.26 -1.27
N PRO A 58 6.06 -8.04 -2.04
CA PRO A 58 5.66 -8.40 -3.39
C PRO A 58 4.30 -9.13 -3.38
N ARG A 59 3.39 -8.73 -4.23
CA ARG A 59 2.03 -9.29 -4.30
C ARG A 59 2.01 -10.80 -4.56
N ASP A 60 3.05 -11.30 -5.24
CA ASP A 60 3.22 -12.72 -5.58
C ASP A 60 3.97 -13.50 -4.48
N SER A 61 4.17 -12.91 -3.28
CA SER A 61 4.76 -13.62 -2.15
C SER A 61 3.87 -14.79 -1.73
N MET A 62 4.47 -15.96 -1.61
CA MET A 62 3.78 -17.18 -1.17
C MET A 62 3.67 -17.19 0.35
N THR A 63 2.46 -17.32 0.88
CA THR A 63 2.19 -17.43 2.30
C THR A 63 0.94 -18.28 2.56
N GLU A 64 0.71 -18.65 3.80
CA GLU A 64 -0.55 -19.24 4.21
C GLU A 64 -1.66 -18.18 4.17
N ILE A 65 -2.69 -18.47 3.40
CA ILE A 65 -3.90 -17.66 3.26
C ILE A 65 -5.14 -18.47 3.64
N GLU A 66 -6.14 -17.85 4.20
CA GLU A 66 -7.41 -18.47 4.49
C GLU A 66 -8.30 -18.50 3.24
N VAL A 67 -8.74 -19.68 2.86
CA VAL A 67 -9.55 -19.93 1.66
C VAL A 67 -11.00 -20.11 2.03
N PHE A 68 -11.91 -19.53 1.27
CA PHE A 68 -13.34 -19.62 1.48
C PHE A 68 -14.05 -20.18 0.24
N ASN A 69 -15.14 -20.93 0.48
CA ASN A 69 -16.03 -21.32 -0.62
C ASN A 69 -16.96 -20.15 -1.03
N PRO A 70 -17.68 -20.24 -2.15
CA PRO A 70 -18.59 -19.19 -2.62
C PRO A 70 -19.71 -18.82 -1.61
N SER A 71 -20.01 -19.69 -0.64
CA SER A 71 -20.98 -19.39 0.44
C SER A 71 -20.34 -18.67 1.64
N GLY A 72 -19.03 -18.32 1.56
CA GLY A 72 -18.31 -17.63 2.63
C GLY A 72 -17.88 -18.50 3.80
N LYS A 73 -17.97 -19.85 3.66
CA LYS A 73 -17.48 -20.81 4.67
C LYS A 73 -15.99 -21.05 4.46
N SER A 74 -15.21 -20.92 5.54
CA SER A 74 -13.78 -21.26 5.52
C SER A 74 -13.57 -22.74 5.17
N LEU A 75 -12.61 -22.96 4.28
CA LEU A 75 -12.09 -24.28 3.88
C LEU A 75 -10.75 -24.59 4.56
N GLY A 76 -10.24 -23.68 5.38
CA GLY A 76 -8.94 -23.76 6.02
C GLY A 76 -7.89 -22.93 5.26
N GLU A 77 -6.63 -23.15 5.61
CA GLU A 77 -5.49 -22.42 5.04
C GLU A 77 -4.88 -23.17 3.87
N SER A 78 -4.34 -22.41 2.91
CA SER A 78 -3.58 -22.91 1.76
C SER A 78 -2.41 -21.97 1.49
N THR A 79 -1.30 -22.50 1.01
CA THR A 79 -0.17 -21.66 0.56
C THR A 79 -0.46 -21.16 -0.84
N ASP A 80 -0.57 -19.84 -1.00
CA ASP A 80 -0.83 -19.18 -2.27
C ASP A 80 -0.27 -17.75 -2.28
N HIS A 81 -0.47 -17.02 -3.39
CA HIS A 81 -0.07 -15.63 -3.54
C HIS A 81 -0.84 -14.74 -2.54
N ILE A 82 -0.10 -13.89 -1.81
CA ILE A 82 -0.69 -13.07 -0.74
C ILE A 82 -1.76 -12.08 -1.24
N ASN A 83 -1.63 -11.58 -2.47
CA ASN A 83 -2.56 -10.57 -3.02
C ASN A 83 -4.00 -11.07 -3.16
N ILE A 84 -4.19 -12.38 -3.39
CA ILE A 84 -5.54 -12.96 -3.55
C ILE A 84 -6.28 -13.09 -2.22
N GLN A 85 -5.58 -13.02 -1.07
CA GLN A 85 -6.23 -13.05 0.23
C GLN A 85 -7.28 -11.95 0.40
N TYR A 86 -7.05 -10.77 -0.20
CA TYR A 86 -8.00 -9.67 -0.18
C TYR A 86 -9.35 -10.04 -0.80
N ALA A 87 -9.32 -10.75 -1.93
CA ALA A 87 -10.51 -11.19 -2.66
C ALA A 87 -11.38 -12.22 -1.90
N PHE A 88 -10.82 -12.92 -0.92
CA PHE A 88 -11.58 -13.84 -0.08
C PHE A 88 -12.43 -13.15 1.00
N GLY A 89 -12.30 -11.84 1.17
CA GLY A 89 -13.11 -11.05 2.09
C GLY A 89 -14.35 -10.44 1.45
N ASP A 90 -14.69 -9.27 1.92
CA ASP A 90 -15.86 -8.49 1.51
C ASP A 90 -15.47 -7.22 0.69
N GLY A 91 -14.22 -7.09 0.32
CA GLY A 91 -13.69 -5.87 -0.29
C GLY A 91 -13.54 -4.69 0.69
N LYS A 92 -13.82 -4.91 1.97
CA LYS A 92 -13.85 -3.91 3.05
C LYS A 92 -13.05 -4.40 4.26
N GLN A 93 -13.67 -4.32 5.43
CA GLN A 93 -13.04 -4.66 6.71
C GLN A 93 -12.56 -6.11 6.75
N LYS A 94 -13.39 -7.07 6.33
CA LYS A 94 -13.00 -8.49 6.35
C LYS A 94 -11.80 -8.76 5.44
N SER A 95 -11.76 -8.16 4.25
CA SER A 95 -10.62 -8.28 3.34
C SER A 95 -9.33 -7.73 3.96
N CYS A 96 -9.41 -6.59 4.63
CA CYS A 96 -8.26 -5.98 5.30
C CYS A 96 -7.79 -6.80 6.51
N GLU A 97 -8.70 -7.37 7.31
CA GLU A 97 -8.34 -8.24 8.44
C GLU A 97 -7.67 -9.55 7.96
N LEU A 98 -8.17 -10.15 6.88
CA LEU A 98 -7.54 -11.31 6.26
C LEU A 98 -6.13 -10.98 5.76
N MET A 99 -5.96 -9.85 5.06
CA MET A 99 -4.64 -9.40 4.62
C MET A 99 -3.70 -9.11 5.77
N LYS A 100 -4.20 -8.49 6.85
CA LYS A 100 -3.41 -8.23 8.06
C LYS A 100 -2.89 -9.53 8.68
N THR A 101 -3.72 -10.55 8.75
CA THR A 101 -3.32 -11.87 9.26
C THR A 101 -2.27 -12.51 8.35
N ALA A 102 -2.49 -12.53 7.03
CA ALA A 102 -1.55 -13.11 6.07
C ALA A 102 -0.19 -12.40 6.09
N VAL A 103 -0.18 -11.06 6.17
CA VAL A 103 1.07 -10.28 6.28
C VAL A 103 1.78 -10.53 7.61
N SER A 104 1.04 -10.59 8.71
CA SER A 104 1.60 -10.93 10.02
C SER A 104 2.27 -12.31 10.00
N ASN A 105 1.60 -13.32 9.43
CA ASN A 105 2.14 -14.67 9.31
C ASN A 105 3.40 -14.71 8.42
N LEU A 106 3.39 -14.01 7.28
CA LEU A 106 4.55 -13.89 6.40
C LEU A 106 5.78 -13.27 7.11
N LEU A 107 5.55 -12.42 8.10
CA LEU A 107 6.56 -11.71 8.86
C LEU A 107 6.74 -12.27 10.29
N ASP A 108 6.64 -13.59 10.44
CA ASP A 108 6.87 -14.31 11.70
C ASP A 108 6.04 -13.80 12.89
N GLY A 109 4.79 -13.43 12.65
CA GLY A 109 3.87 -12.93 13.67
C GLY A 109 4.07 -11.45 14.01
N LEU A 110 4.61 -10.64 13.09
CA LEU A 110 4.78 -9.20 13.30
C LEU A 110 3.43 -8.56 13.70
N PRO A 111 3.35 -7.90 14.87
CA PRO A 111 2.14 -7.20 15.28
C PRO A 111 1.81 -6.06 14.32
N ILE A 112 0.59 -6.01 13.80
CA ILE A 112 0.07 -4.94 12.94
C ILE A 112 -1.09 -4.29 13.66
N GLN A 113 -0.94 -2.99 14.02
CA GLN A 113 -1.90 -2.27 14.86
C GLN A 113 -3.11 -1.75 14.09
N GLY A 114 -2.93 -1.49 12.79
CA GLY A 114 -4.02 -0.96 11.96
C GLY A 114 -3.74 -1.16 10.49
N TYR A 115 -4.73 -0.85 9.67
CA TYR A 115 -4.62 -0.94 8.22
C TYR A 115 -5.36 0.22 7.53
N CYS A 116 -4.96 0.48 6.29
CA CYS A 116 -5.64 1.36 5.35
C CYS A 116 -5.65 0.67 3.98
N SER A 117 -6.80 0.59 3.35
CA SER A 117 -6.93 0.16 1.96
C SER A 117 -7.44 1.30 1.11
N MET A 118 -6.87 1.46 -0.08
CA MET A 118 -7.23 2.52 -1.01
C MET A 118 -7.31 1.94 -2.42
N ASN A 119 -8.37 2.28 -3.14
CA ASN A 119 -8.49 1.99 -4.57
C ASN A 119 -7.73 3.04 -5.40
N MET A 120 -7.73 2.86 -6.72
CA MET A 120 -7.02 3.75 -7.64
C MET A 120 -7.52 5.20 -7.61
N ASP A 121 -8.81 5.42 -7.36
CA ASP A 121 -9.43 6.75 -7.36
C ASP A 121 -9.08 7.56 -6.09
N GLY A 122 -8.63 6.88 -5.04
CA GLY A 122 -8.14 7.53 -3.82
C GLY A 122 -6.77 8.20 -3.97
N ILE A 123 -5.94 7.74 -4.92
CA ILE A 123 -4.58 8.27 -5.10
C ILE A 123 -4.56 9.78 -5.42
N PRO A 124 -5.32 10.28 -6.43
CA PRO A 124 -5.42 11.71 -6.70
C PRO A 124 -5.92 12.49 -5.49
N VAL A 125 -6.97 12.00 -4.84
CA VAL A 125 -7.62 12.68 -3.71
C VAL A 125 -6.64 12.89 -2.56
N ILE A 126 -5.95 11.83 -2.11
CA ILE A 126 -5.00 11.93 -1.01
C ILE A 126 -3.79 12.79 -1.37
N THR A 127 -3.33 12.72 -2.63
CA THR A 127 -2.19 13.54 -3.10
C THR A 127 -2.53 15.02 -3.03
N ASP A 128 -3.69 15.42 -3.52
CA ASP A 128 -4.13 16.83 -3.49
C ASP A 128 -4.45 17.28 -2.08
N PHE A 129 -5.02 16.41 -1.23
CA PHE A 129 -5.32 16.71 0.15
C PHE A 129 -4.07 17.12 0.96
N VAL A 130 -2.93 16.43 0.75
CA VAL A 130 -1.67 16.82 1.40
C VAL A 130 -0.99 18.04 0.74
N GLY A 131 -1.52 18.53 -0.38
CA GLY A 131 -0.97 19.65 -1.15
C GLY A 131 0.11 19.24 -2.15
N GLY A 132 0.10 17.99 -2.59
CA GLY A 132 1.11 17.40 -3.46
C GLY A 132 2.37 16.96 -2.73
N VAL A 133 3.18 16.14 -3.38
CA VAL A 133 4.43 15.62 -2.84
C VAL A 133 5.59 15.83 -3.82
N GLN A 134 6.75 16.21 -3.29
CA GLN A 134 7.96 16.36 -4.10
C GLN A 134 8.74 15.05 -4.11
N ILE A 135 9.10 14.56 -5.30
CA ILE A 135 9.78 13.29 -5.50
C ILE A 135 10.96 13.49 -6.44
N THR A 136 12.10 12.86 -6.12
CA THR A 136 13.16 12.61 -7.10
C THR A 136 12.79 11.35 -7.86
N VAL A 137 12.65 11.44 -9.18
CA VAL A 137 12.26 10.31 -10.04
C VAL A 137 13.34 9.21 -9.96
N PRO A 138 12.99 7.98 -9.54
CA PRO A 138 14.00 6.96 -9.21
C PRO A 138 14.57 6.21 -10.42
N ASP A 139 13.90 6.28 -11.57
CA ASP A 139 14.22 5.50 -12.76
C ASP A 139 13.75 6.17 -14.06
N ASN A 140 14.22 5.67 -15.19
CA ASN A 140 13.90 6.22 -16.52
C ASN A 140 12.69 5.54 -17.21
N SER A 141 11.95 4.68 -16.54
CA SER A 141 10.89 3.86 -17.17
C SER A 141 9.70 4.67 -17.65
N LEU A 142 9.52 5.89 -17.13
CA LEU A 142 8.44 6.79 -17.49
C LEU A 142 8.81 7.78 -18.60
N GLU A 143 10.11 8.04 -18.81
CA GLU A 143 10.61 9.15 -19.61
C GLU A 143 10.11 9.15 -21.06
N ASP A 144 10.01 7.97 -21.68
CA ASP A 144 9.53 7.83 -23.06
C ASP A 144 8.04 8.15 -23.23
N THR A 145 7.23 7.89 -22.19
CA THR A 145 5.78 8.11 -22.23
C THR A 145 5.39 9.43 -21.57
N TYR A 146 6.08 9.81 -20.53
CA TYR A 146 5.83 10.99 -19.70
C TYR A 146 7.17 11.74 -19.49
N PRO A 147 7.60 12.59 -20.43
CA PRO A 147 8.92 13.24 -20.40
C PRO A 147 9.20 14.10 -19.16
N GLU A 148 8.13 14.51 -18.45
CA GLU A 148 8.23 15.20 -17.17
C GLU A 148 8.84 14.33 -16.06
N PHE A 149 8.76 13.00 -16.18
CA PHE A 149 9.31 12.05 -15.20
C PHE A 149 10.66 11.49 -15.63
N LYS A 150 11.59 12.39 -15.92
CA LYS A 150 12.97 12.02 -16.24
C LYS A 150 13.71 11.55 -14.99
N GLU A 151 14.50 10.47 -15.10
CA GLU A 151 15.32 9.95 -13.98
C GLU A 151 16.19 11.07 -13.37
N GLY A 152 16.16 11.14 -12.04
CA GLY A 152 16.88 12.15 -11.26
C GLY A 152 16.23 13.54 -11.24
N ALA A 153 15.17 13.78 -12.02
CA ALA A 153 14.44 15.04 -11.94
C ALA A 153 13.66 15.13 -10.62
N VAL A 154 13.63 16.31 -10.05
CA VAL A 154 12.76 16.63 -8.90
C VAL A 154 11.45 17.14 -9.44
N VAL A 155 10.37 16.40 -9.18
CA VAL A 155 9.02 16.70 -9.70
C VAL A 155 8.02 16.84 -8.56
N ASN A 156 7.01 17.67 -8.77
CA ASN A 156 5.87 17.76 -7.85
C ASN A 156 4.77 16.83 -8.36
N ILE A 157 4.43 15.83 -7.56
CA ILE A 157 3.31 14.93 -7.82
C ILE A 157 2.06 15.54 -7.20
N THR A 158 1.03 15.71 -8.02
CA THR A 158 -0.30 16.21 -7.67
C THR A 158 -1.35 15.17 -8.03
N GLY A 159 -2.62 15.37 -7.69
CA GLY A 159 -3.70 14.47 -8.10
C GLY A 159 -3.76 14.24 -9.61
N GLU A 160 -3.38 15.23 -10.42
CA GLU A 160 -3.41 15.12 -11.88
C GLU A 160 -2.43 14.07 -12.43
N ASN A 161 -1.26 13.92 -11.81
CA ASN A 161 -0.18 13.06 -12.33
C ASN A 161 0.20 11.89 -11.42
N ALA A 162 -0.35 11.82 -10.20
CA ALA A 162 -0.04 10.78 -9.23
C ALA A 162 -0.34 9.37 -9.76
N GLU A 163 -1.52 9.18 -10.36
CA GLU A 163 -1.91 7.88 -10.91
C GLU A 163 -0.94 7.43 -12.02
N LYS A 164 -0.56 8.33 -12.92
CA LYS A 164 0.43 8.05 -13.98
C LYS A 164 1.75 7.59 -13.38
N PHE A 165 2.23 8.30 -12.36
CA PHE A 165 3.49 7.99 -11.71
C PHE A 165 3.50 6.63 -11.03
N VAL A 166 2.44 6.26 -10.31
CA VAL A 166 2.40 5.01 -9.52
C VAL A 166 1.94 3.78 -10.31
N ARG A 167 1.16 3.94 -11.39
CA ARG A 167 0.56 2.83 -12.13
C ARG A 167 1.32 2.41 -13.37
N TYR A 168 1.95 3.34 -14.07
CA TYR A 168 2.57 3.02 -15.35
C TYR A 168 3.52 1.84 -15.25
N ARG A 169 3.40 0.94 -16.21
CA ARG A 169 4.28 -0.21 -16.36
C ARG A 169 4.51 -0.47 -17.84
N ASP A 170 5.76 -0.45 -18.25
CA ASP A 170 6.19 -0.91 -19.56
C ASP A 170 6.24 -2.45 -19.54
N THR A 171 5.20 -3.10 -20.07
CA THR A 171 5.08 -4.56 -20.05
C THR A 171 6.07 -5.26 -20.97
N ASP A 172 6.68 -4.54 -21.90
CA ASP A 172 7.66 -5.07 -22.85
C ASP A 172 9.06 -5.19 -22.23
N LYS A 173 9.28 -4.52 -21.08
CA LYS A 173 10.57 -4.57 -20.37
C LYS A 173 10.55 -5.61 -19.25
N THR A 174 11.62 -6.40 -19.16
CA THR A 174 11.85 -7.30 -18.03
C THR A 174 11.99 -6.51 -16.74
N GLN A 175 11.54 -7.09 -15.61
CA GLN A 175 11.57 -6.46 -14.28
C GLN A 175 10.71 -5.17 -14.14
N SER A 176 9.87 -4.84 -15.10
CA SER A 176 9.03 -3.63 -15.06
C SER A 176 8.09 -3.60 -13.83
N ALA A 177 7.75 -4.76 -13.26
CA ALA A 177 6.99 -4.85 -12.01
C ALA A 177 7.82 -4.32 -10.82
N LEU A 178 9.10 -4.68 -10.70
CA LEU A 178 9.98 -4.22 -9.63
C LEU A 178 10.23 -2.71 -9.73
N VAL A 179 10.44 -2.20 -10.94
CA VAL A 179 10.62 -0.77 -11.21
C VAL A 179 9.37 0.01 -10.78
N ARG A 180 8.17 -0.46 -11.12
CA ARG A 180 6.91 0.15 -10.65
C ARG A 180 6.82 0.14 -9.12
N GLN A 181 7.20 -0.95 -8.48
CA GLN A 181 7.18 -1.08 -7.02
C GLN A 181 8.10 -0.07 -6.34
N GLU A 182 9.29 0.18 -6.86
CA GLU A 182 10.20 1.19 -6.31
C GLU A 182 9.63 2.60 -6.43
N ARG A 183 8.96 2.93 -7.54
CA ARG A 183 8.22 4.20 -7.69
C ARG A 183 7.06 4.33 -6.70
N GLN A 184 6.29 3.26 -6.51
CA GLN A 184 5.20 3.23 -5.53
C GLN A 184 5.73 3.44 -4.11
N LYS A 185 6.84 2.81 -3.76
CA LYS A 185 7.51 2.99 -2.47
C LYS A 185 7.99 4.44 -2.29
N THR A 186 8.65 5.01 -3.30
CA THR A 186 9.13 6.40 -3.28
C THR A 186 7.96 7.37 -3.09
N TYR A 187 6.88 7.17 -3.82
CA TYR A 187 5.65 7.96 -3.66
C TYR A 187 5.05 7.85 -2.26
N LEU A 188 4.90 6.63 -1.74
CA LEU A 188 4.31 6.40 -0.42
C LEU A 188 5.17 7.03 0.69
N GLN A 189 6.50 6.93 0.61
CA GLN A 189 7.40 7.58 1.57
C GLN A 189 7.23 9.09 1.58
N ALA A 190 7.20 9.72 0.40
CA ALA A 190 6.98 11.16 0.28
C ALA A 190 5.60 11.59 0.79
N LEU A 191 4.55 10.79 0.51
CA LEU A 191 3.19 11.04 0.98
C LEU A 191 3.10 10.98 2.51
N ILE A 192 3.70 9.94 3.13
CA ILE A 192 3.71 9.79 4.59
C ILE A 192 4.46 10.94 5.24
N GLN A 193 5.64 11.31 4.72
CA GLN A 193 6.40 12.44 5.24
C GLN A 193 5.59 13.73 5.16
N LYS A 194 4.94 13.99 4.02
CA LYS A 194 4.11 15.19 3.84
C LYS A 194 2.90 15.21 4.76
N ALA A 195 2.24 14.06 4.95
CA ALA A 195 1.13 13.94 5.88
C ALA A 195 1.55 14.18 7.33
N GLN A 196 2.75 13.72 7.73
CA GLN A 196 3.29 14.00 9.07
C GLN A 196 3.60 15.49 9.28
N GLU A 197 4.19 16.16 8.29
CA GLU A 197 4.42 17.61 8.34
C GLU A 197 3.09 18.34 8.57
N LYS A 198 2.05 18.00 7.79
CA LYS A 198 0.72 18.59 7.90
C LYS A 198 0.03 18.29 9.24
N ALA A 199 0.13 17.06 9.74
CA ALA A 199 -0.41 16.69 11.04
C ALA A 199 0.30 17.41 12.21
N GLY A 200 1.58 17.74 12.05
CA GLY A 200 2.32 18.56 13.01
C GLY A 200 1.93 20.04 12.99
N GLU A 201 1.47 20.55 11.84
CA GLU A 201 1.00 21.92 11.67
C GLU A 201 -0.47 22.10 12.13
N ASP A 202 -1.31 21.07 11.92
CA ASP A 202 -2.76 21.10 12.18
C ASP A 202 -3.23 19.80 12.85
N ALA A 203 -3.66 19.89 14.11
CA ALA A 203 -4.16 18.75 14.87
C ALA A 203 -5.47 18.14 14.31
N GLY A 204 -6.23 18.89 13.49
CA GLY A 204 -7.44 18.41 12.79
C GLY A 204 -7.15 17.63 11.52
N PHE A 205 -5.95 17.80 10.95
CA PHE A 205 -5.58 17.26 9.63
C PHE A 205 -5.91 15.78 9.44
N VAL A 206 -5.63 14.93 10.43
CA VAL A 206 -5.87 13.47 10.33
C VAL A 206 -7.36 13.14 10.23
N ALA A 207 -8.21 13.87 10.96
CA ALA A 207 -9.67 13.71 10.90
C ALA A 207 -10.21 14.17 9.54
N ASP A 208 -9.75 15.31 9.05
CA ASP A 208 -10.13 15.85 7.75
C ASP A 208 -9.67 14.97 6.59
N LEU A 209 -8.45 14.41 6.69
CA LEU A 209 -7.94 13.41 5.73
C LEU A 209 -8.85 12.19 5.68
N TYR A 210 -9.21 11.63 6.85
CA TYR A 210 -10.10 10.48 6.93
C TYR A 210 -11.46 10.77 6.28
N ASP A 211 -12.02 11.95 6.50
CA ASP A 211 -13.32 12.34 5.93
C ASP A 211 -13.24 12.59 4.41
N SER A 212 -12.08 12.96 3.88
CA SER A 212 -11.88 13.21 2.44
C SER A 212 -11.80 11.94 1.58
N ILE A 213 -11.48 10.78 2.20
CA ILE A 213 -11.25 9.51 1.51
C ILE A 213 -12.34 8.44 1.80
N LYS A 214 -13.41 8.81 2.48
CA LYS A 214 -14.56 7.95 2.77
C LYS A 214 -15.37 7.57 1.53
#